data_b1c4655b8b6253b3784124c012f1a2ee
#
_entry.id   b1c4655b8b6253b3784124c012f1a2ee
#
_cell.length_a   1.000
_cell.length_b   1.000
_cell.length_c   1.000
_cell.angle_alpha   90.00
_cell.angle_beta   90.00
_cell.angle_gamma   90.00
#
_symmetry.space_group_name_H-M   'P 1'
#
loop_
_entity.id
_entity.type
_entity.pdbx_description
1 polymer ?
#
loop_
_entity_poly.entity_id
_entity_poly.type
_entity_poly.pdbx_seq_one_letter_code
_entity_poly.pdbx_strand_id
1 'polypeptide(L)'
;MRRPFMIRSSLTLIGVAAGLSLAACTSTENSNSNIEGTLSAAGASFPAAIYQRWFSDLAPQGIRVNYQSVGSGAGVRQFTAGTVDFGASDKPMKPEAIDKVSRGVVQIPMTAGAIAVAYNNSDCELKLTQDQLSGIFLGSIKNYSELGCDPKAIKIVHRSDGSGTTYNFTKHLSAISSEWKDNVGADKSVQWPSGIGAK
;
A
#
# COMPACT_ATOMS: atom_id res chain seq x y z
N MET A 1 -81.76 34.93 3.27
CA MET A 1 -82.22 36.30 2.92
C MET A 1 -81.13 37.05 2.16
N ARG A 2 -81.51 37.58 0.99
CA ARG A 2 -80.94 38.65 0.20
C ARG A 2 -79.58 38.44 -0.47
N ARG A 3 -79.62 38.20 -1.79
CA ARG A 3 -78.76 38.68 -2.88
C ARG A 3 -78.89 40.25 -2.96
N PRO A 4 -78.25 40.98 -3.96
CA PRO A 4 -77.15 40.74 -4.91
C PRO A 4 -76.26 41.97 -5.01
N PHE A 5 -75.26 41.99 -5.85
CA PHE A 5 -75.20 42.98 -7.02
C PHE A 5 -73.95 42.74 -7.91
N MET A 6 -74.31 42.59 -9.18
CA MET A 6 -73.31 42.65 -10.28
C MET A 6 -72.92 44.10 -10.55
N ILE A 7 -71.70 44.30 -11.07
CA ILE A 7 -71.47 45.27 -12.16
C ILE A 7 -70.31 44.77 -13.09
N ARG A 8 -70.66 44.77 -14.36
CA ARG A 8 -69.80 44.55 -15.54
C ARG A 8 -69.03 45.82 -15.88
N SER A 9 -67.89 45.68 -16.55
CA SER A 9 -67.44 46.46 -17.77
C SER A 9 -66.00 46.06 -18.05
N SER A 10 -65.72 45.39 -19.11
CA SER A 10 -65.46 45.79 -20.51
C SER A 10 -64.01 46.23 -20.81
N LEU A 11 -63.40 45.42 -21.62
CA LEU A 11 -62.44 45.65 -22.71
C LEU A 11 -61.32 46.67 -22.54
N THR A 12 -60.11 46.26 -22.76
CA THR A 12 -59.30 46.65 -23.97
C THR A 12 -58.12 45.71 -24.24
N LEU A 13 -58.08 45.16 -25.44
CA LEU A 13 -56.89 44.50 -26.04
C LEU A 13 -55.81 45.54 -26.29
N ILE A 14 -54.58 45.28 -25.92
CA ILE A 14 -53.37 45.75 -26.62
C ILE A 14 -52.33 44.62 -26.59
N GLY A 15 -52.05 44.05 -27.74
CA GLY A 15 -51.01 43.09 -27.94
C GLY A 15 -49.65 43.80 -27.97
N VAL A 16 -48.68 43.24 -27.26
CA VAL A 16 -47.25 43.47 -27.50
C VAL A 16 -46.56 42.13 -27.53
N ALA A 17 -46.18 41.75 -28.73
CA ALA A 17 -45.25 40.63 -28.95
C ALA A 17 -43.86 41.09 -28.49
N ALA A 18 -43.39 40.52 -27.39
CA ALA A 18 -42.01 40.67 -26.98
C ALA A 18 -41.33 39.28 -27.05
N GLY A 19 -40.36 39.22 -27.96
CA GLY A 19 -39.60 38.01 -28.25
C GLY A 19 -38.88 37.45 -27.02
N LEU A 20 -39.10 36.17 -26.72
CA LEU A 20 -38.24 35.40 -25.83
C LEU A 20 -36.94 35.06 -26.56
N SER A 21 -35.89 35.84 -26.32
CA SER A 21 -34.52 35.40 -26.56
C SER A 21 -34.15 34.39 -25.44
N LEU A 22 -34.21 33.08 -25.75
CA LEU A 22 -33.55 32.07 -24.97
C LEU A 22 -32.04 32.30 -25.07
N ALA A 23 -31.47 33.01 -24.08
CA ALA A 23 -30.06 32.89 -23.78
C ALA A 23 -29.82 31.52 -23.18
N ALA A 24 -29.49 30.55 -24.03
CA ALA A 24 -28.90 29.29 -23.59
C ALA A 24 -27.54 29.62 -22.97
N CYS A 25 -27.51 29.80 -21.63
CA CYS A 25 -26.29 29.72 -20.90
C CYS A 25 -25.82 28.24 -20.99
N THR A 26 -25.00 27.95 -21.98
CA THR A 26 -24.10 26.80 -21.93
C THR A 26 -23.09 27.09 -20.81
N SER A 27 -23.45 26.74 -19.58
CA SER A 27 -22.48 26.53 -18.54
C SER A 27 -21.63 25.36 -19.00
N THR A 28 -20.49 25.66 -19.60
CA THR A 28 -19.39 24.71 -19.66
C THR A 28 -19.03 24.45 -18.20
N GLU A 29 -19.65 23.43 -17.59
CA GLU A 29 -19.14 22.86 -16.37
C GLU A 29 -17.74 22.33 -16.70
N ASN A 30 -16.75 23.16 -16.45
CA ASN A 30 -15.41 22.71 -16.20
C ASN A 30 -15.53 21.89 -14.92
N SER A 31 -15.79 20.59 -15.08
CA SER A 31 -15.74 19.60 -14.00
C SER A 31 -14.29 19.41 -13.61
N ASN A 32 -13.64 20.46 -13.15
CA ASN A 32 -12.55 20.34 -12.21
C ASN A 32 -13.21 19.91 -10.90
N SER A 33 -13.54 18.62 -10.79
CA SER A 33 -13.85 18.03 -9.51
C SER A 33 -12.56 18.11 -8.68
N ASN A 34 -12.43 19.18 -7.91
CA ASN A 34 -11.44 19.24 -6.86
C ASN A 34 -11.78 18.08 -5.90
N ILE A 35 -11.12 16.94 -6.10
CA ILE A 35 -11.22 15.82 -5.18
C ILE A 35 -10.47 16.27 -3.94
N GLU A 36 -11.19 16.73 -2.93
CA GLU A 36 -10.64 17.06 -1.62
C GLU A 36 -10.92 15.92 -0.64
N GLY A 37 -9.94 15.57 0.16
CA GLY A 37 -10.14 14.54 1.18
C GLY A 37 -8.89 14.15 1.93
N THR A 38 -9.12 13.48 3.05
CA THR A 38 -8.06 12.87 3.85
C THR A 38 -8.25 11.36 3.84
N LEU A 39 -7.21 10.64 3.45
CA LEU A 39 -7.17 9.18 3.45
C LEU A 39 -6.23 8.69 4.55
N SER A 40 -6.65 7.63 5.22
CA SER A 40 -5.84 6.88 6.17
C SER A 40 -5.30 5.61 5.52
N ALA A 41 -4.04 5.30 5.77
CA ALA A 41 -3.42 4.12 5.18
C ALA A 41 -2.36 3.51 6.08
N ALA A 42 -2.13 2.20 5.93
CA ALA A 42 -1.11 1.51 6.69
C ALA A 42 -0.51 0.35 5.89
N GLY A 43 0.76 0.04 6.14
CA GLY A 43 1.32 -1.14 5.49
C GLY A 43 2.83 -1.19 5.35
N ALA A 44 3.26 -1.79 4.25
CA ALA A 44 4.65 -2.08 3.96
C ALA A 44 5.56 -0.86 4.12
N SER A 45 6.72 -1.09 4.74
CA SER A 45 7.75 -0.05 4.86
C SER A 45 8.55 0.14 3.58
N PHE A 46 8.55 -0.86 2.70
CA PHE A 46 9.26 -0.82 1.42
C PHE A 46 8.90 0.41 0.55
N PRO A 47 7.61 0.70 0.28
CA PRO A 47 7.24 1.86 -0.56
C PRO A 47 7.14 3.18 0.22
N ALA A 48 7.37 3.21 1.54
CA ALA A 48 7.05 4.36 2.38
C ALA A 48 7.70 5.68 1.90
N ALA A 49 8.96 5.63 1.48
CA ALA A 49 9.68 6.83 1.03
C ALA A 49 9.07 7.41 -0.27
N ILE A 50 8.77 6.55 -1.25
CA ILE A 50 8.16 7.01 -2.51
C ILE A 50 6.70 7.44 -2.28
N TYR A 51 5.97 6.77 -1.40
CA TYR A 51 4.61 7.16 -1.01
C TYR A 51 4.58 8.53 -0.36
N GLN A 52 5.47 8.81 0.58
CA GLN A 52 5.58 10.14 1.20
C GLN A 52 5.81 11.23 0.15
N ARG A 53 6.62 10.95 -0.85
CA ARG A 53 6.83 11.89 -1.96
C ARG A 53 5.54 12.12 -2.76
N TRP A 54 4.89 11.06 -3.20
CA TRP A 54 3.63 11.16 -3.96
C TRP A 54 2.52 11.85 -3.17
N PHE A 55 2.39 11.57 -1.87
CA PHE A 55 1.39 12.21 -1.02
C PHE A 55 1.69 13.69 -0.79
N SER A 56 2.97 14.07 -0.73
CA SER A 56 3.35 15.49 -0.72
C SER A 56 2.98 16.20 -2.01
N ASP A 57 3.10 15.54 -3.17
CA ASP A 57 2.73 16.09 -4.46
C ASP A 57 1.19 16.16 -4.66
N LEU A 58 0.42 15.33 -3.95
CA LEU A 58 -1.05 15.35 -3.95
C LEU A 58 -1.65 16.39 -2.99
N ALA A 59 -0.96 16.75 -1.93
CA ALA A 59 -1.47 17.66 -0.90
C ALA A 59 -1.91 19.04 -1.45
N PRO A 60 -1.17 19.70 -2.38
CA PRO A 60 -1.63 20.95 -3.00
C PRO A 60 -2.88 20.77 -3.88
N GLN A 61 -3.22 19.53 -4.27
CA GLN A 61 -4.40 19.19 -5.06
C GLN A 61 -5.62 18.86 -4.18
N GLY A 62 -5.52 19.10 -2.86
CA GLY A 62 -6.60 18.85 -1.89
C GLY A 62 -6.63 17.43 -1.31
N ILE A 63 -5.75 16.52 -1.75
CA ILE A 63 -5.71 15.13 -1.28
C ILE A 63 -4.62 14.97 -0.22
N ARG A 64 -4.99 14.65 1.00
CA ARG A 64 -4.06 14.36 2.10
C ARG A 64 -4.09 12.88 2.44
N VAL A 65 -2.92 12.28 2.60
CA VAL A 65 -2.79 10.86 2.96
C VAL A 65 -1.96 10.72 4.24
N ASN A 66 -2.54 10.08 5.24
CA ASN A 66 -1.84 9.68 6.45
C ASN A 66 -1.42 8.22 6.33
N TYR A 67 -0.18 7.97 5.95
CA TYR A 67 0.37 6.63 5.77
C TYR A 67 1.21 6.19 6.97
N GLN A 68 0.81 5.06 7.57
CA GLN A 68 1.54 4.43 8.67
C GLN A 68 2.41 3.28 8.15
N SER A 69 3.73 3.46 8.23
CA SER A 69 4.71 2.44 7.84
C SER A 69 4.89 1.40 8.96
N VAL A 70 3.96 0.46 9.06
CA VAL A 70 3.86 -0.53 10.16
C VAL A 70 4.15 -1.97 9.73
N GLY A 71 4.56 -2.17 8.49
CA GLY A 71 4.81 -3.47 7.86
C GLY A 71 3.57 -4.08 7.20
N SER A 72 3.80 -4.90 6.17
CA SER A 72 2.75 -5.50 5.34
C SER A 72 1.72 -6.31 6.17
N GLY A 73 2.17 -6.98 7.22
CA GLY A 73 1.29 -7.77 8.09
C GLY A 73 0.26 -6.91 8.81
N ALA A 74 0.69 -5.81 9.42
CA ALA A 74 -0.19 -4.87 10.11
C ALA A 74 -1.10 -4.14 9.13
N GLY A 75 -0.57 -3.71 7.97
CA GLY A 75 -1.36 -3.06 6.93
C GLY A 75 -2.53 -3.92 6.45
N VAL A 76 -2.27 -5.19 6.13
CA VAL A 76 -3.34 -6.13 5.73
C VAL A 76 -4.38 -6.30 6.84
N ARG A 77 -3.98 -6.42 8.11
CA ARG A 77 -4.93 -6.55 9.22
C ARG A 77 -5.80 -5.31 9.37
N GLN A 78 -5.21 -4.12 9.34
CA GLN A 78 -5.95 -2.85 9.47
C GLN A 78 -6.91 -2.65 8.29
N PHE A 79 -6.48 -2.95 7.08
CA PHE A 79 -7.34 -2.89 5.89
C PHE A 79 -8.51 -3.87 5.98
N THR A 80 -8.25 -5.11 6.39
CA THR A 80 -9.30 -6.13 6.57
C THR A 80 -10.31 -5.72 7.65
N ALA A 81 -9.83 -5.10 8.74
CA ALA A 81 -10.68 -4.58 9.80
C ALA A 81 -11.43 -3.28 9.44
N GLY A 82 -11.15 -2.69 8.27
CA GLY A 82 -11.79 -1.44 7.83
C GLY A 82 -11.32 -0.19 8.58
N THR A 83 -10.20 -0.25 9.32
CA THR A 83 -9.68 0.88 10.10
C THR A 83 -8.81 1.86 9.29
N VAL A 84 -8.49 1.50 8.05
CA VAL A 84 -7.80 2.35 7.08
C VAL A 84 -8.47 2.24 5.70
N ASP A 85 -8.34 3.28 4.88
CA ASP A 85 -8.94 3.34 3.56
C ASP A 85 -8.22 2.44 2.56
N PHE A 86 -6.89 2.35 2.65
CA PHE A 86 -6.11 1.40 1.87
C PHE A 86 -4.94 0.82 2.67
N GLY A 87 -4.46 -0.34 2.20
CA GLY A 87 -3.28 -1.01 2.76
C GLY A 87 -2.19 -1.22 1.72
N ALA A 88 -0.93 -1.26 2.13
CA ALA A 88 0.18 -1.64 1.27
C ALA A 88 0.84 -2.94 1.73
N SER A 89 1.16 -3.82 0.78
CA SER A 89 1.80 -5.10 1.06
C SER A 89 2.66 -5.57 -0.11
N ASP A 90 3.85 -6.07 0.19
CA ASP A 90 4.74 -6.71 -0.80
C ASP A 90 4.38 -8.21 -1.00
N LYS A 91 3.38 -8.72 -0.28
CA LYS A 91 2.80 -10.05 -0.45
C LYS A 91 1.34 -9.90 -0.88
N PRO A 92 0.91 -10.46 -2.01
CA PRO A 92 -0.49 -10.49 -2.41
C PRO A 92 -1.36 -11.13 -1.32
N MET A 93 -2.58 -10.64 -1.17
CA MET A 93 -3.57 -11.29 -0.31
C MET A 93 -4.01 -12.61 -0.94
N LYS A 94 -4.13 -13.63 -0.11
CA LYS A 94 -4.71 -14.91 -0.54
C LYS A 94 -6.24 -14.80 -0.66
N PRO A 95 -6.89 -15.64 -1.49
CA PRO A 95 -8.37 -15.63 -1.63
C PRO A 95 -9.09 -15.64 -0.29
N GLU A 96 -8.67 -16.51 0.65
CA GLU A 96 -9.32 -16.66 1.96
C GLU A 96 -9.17 -15.40 2.86
N ALA A 97 -8.21 -14.52 2.55
CA ALA A 97 -8.04 -13.24 3.23
C ALA A 97 -8.85 -12.14 2.54
N ILE A 98 -9.01 -12.22 1.22
CA ILE A 98 -9.85 -11.32 0.42
C ILE A 98 -11.32 -11.48 0.83
N ASP A 99 -11.79 -12.71 0.97
CA ASP A 99 -13.17 -13.03 1.36
C ASP A 99 -13.58 -12.45 2.73
N LYS A 100 -12.60 -12.14 3.58
CA LYS A 100 -12.84 -11.52 4.90
C LYS A 100 -13.01 -10.00 4.85
N VAL A 101 -12.78 -9.38 3.69
CA VAL A 101 -12.89 -7.92 3.55
C VAL A 101 -14.30 -7.57 3.07
N SER A 102 -15.16 -7.13 3.96
CA SER A 102 -16.59 -6.87 3.69
C SER A 102 -16.85 -5.87 2.56
N ARG A 103 -15.94 -4.93 2.35
CA ARG A 103 -16.01 -3.90 1.27
C ARG A 103 -15.36 -4.33 -0.05
N GLY A 104 -14.86 -5.56 -0.13
CA GLY A 104 -14.11 -6.04 -1.30
C GLY A 104 -12.65 -5.58 -1.32
N VAL A 105 -11.89 -6.14 -2.25
CA VAL A 105 -10.45 -5.85 -2.42
C VAL A 105 -10.12 -5.69 -3.89
N VAL A 106 -9.43 -4.62 -4.22
CA VAL A 106 -8.69 -4.46 -5.47
C VAL A 106 -7.20 -4.37 -5.13
N GLN A 107 -6.37 -5.19 -5.74
CA GLN A 107 -4.92 -5.17 -5.54
C GLN A 107 -4.24 -4.59 -6.77
N ILE A 108 -3.52 -3.48 -6.60
CA ILE A 108 -2.89 -2.71 -7.68
C ILE A 108 -1.37 -2.74 -7.46
N PRO A 109 -0.57 -3.21 -8.44
CA PRO A 109 0.88 -3.06 -8.41
C PRO A 109 1.26 -1.57 -8.53
N MET A 110 1.97 -1.02 -7.53
CA MET A 110 2.31 0.40 -7.48
C MET A 110 3.79 0.64 -7.77
N THR A 111 4.67 -0.19 -7.25
CA THR A 111 6.13 -0.04 -7.42
C THR A 111 6.83 -1.38 -7.27
N ALA A 112 8.05 -1.46 -7.74
CA ALA A 112 8.91 -2.63 -7.62
C ALA A 112 10.32 -2.24 -7.18
N GLY A 113 11.02 -3.17 -6.54
CA GLY A 113 12.41 -3.01 -6.14
C GLY A 113 13.06 -4.35 -5.85
N ALA A 114 14.40 -4.35 -5.87
CA ALA A 114 15.19 -5.52 -5.52
C ALA A 114 15.36 -5.65 -4.01
N ILE A 115 15.50 -6.88 -3.53
CA ILE A 115 15.91 -7.18 -2.16
C ILE A 115 17.41 -7.52 -2.18
N ALA A 116 18.18 -6.81 -1.37
CA ALA A 116 19.61 -7.06 -1.20
C ALA A 116 19.90 -7.49 0.25
N VAL A 117 20.89 -8.35 0.40
CA VAL A 117 21.45 -8.70 1.70
C VAL A 117 22.57 -7.71 2.00
N ALA A 118 22.33 -6.83 2.96
CA ALA A 118 23.34 -5.90 3.45
C ALA A 118 24.24 -6.60 4.49
N TYR A 119 25.53 -6.30 4.49
CA TYR A 119 26.48 -6.78 5.49
C TYR A 119 27.45 -5.69 5.90
N ASN A 120 27.99 -5.79 7.09
CA ASN A 120 28.97 -4.85 7.65
C ASN A 120 30.31 -5.57 7.91
N ASN A 121 31.11 -5.69 6.86
CA ASN A 121 32.47 -6.18 6.91
C ASN A 121 33.26 -5.56 5.73
N SER A 122 33.90 -4.43 5.96
CA SER A 122 34.60 -3.64 4.94
C SER A 122 35.75 -4.40 4.27
N ASP A 123 36.33 -5.35 5.01
CA ASP A 123 37.54 -6.07 4.60
C ASP A 123 37.22 -7.36 3.83
N CYS A 124 35.92 -7.54 3.48
CA CYS A 124 35.43 -8.73 2.82
C CYS A 124 34.44 -8.39 1.69
N GLU A 125 34.80 -8.67 0.45
CA GLU A 125 33.90 -8.59 -0.68
C GLU A 125 33.17 -9.92 -0.86
N LEU A 126 31.91 -9.98 -0.44
CA LEU A 126 31.12 -11.19 -0.53
C LEU A 126 30.53 -11.42 -1.92
N LYS A 127 30.77 -12.60 -2.47
CA LYS A 127 30.11 -13.13 -3.69
C LYS A 127 29.52 -14.48 -3.33
N LEU A 128 28.32 -14.46 -2.77
CA LEU A 128 27.68 -15.65 -2.24
C LEU A 128 27.06 -16.52 -3.33
N THR A 129 27.29 -17.84 -3.23
CA THR A 129 26.46 -18.83 -3.92
C THR A 129 25.10 -18.95 -3.24
N GLN A 130 24.13 -19.61 -3.89
CA GLN A 130 22.82 -19.88 -3.31
C GLN A 130 22.92 -20.76 -2.04
N ASP A 131 23.81 -21.74 -2.05
CA ASP A 131 24.04 -22.62 -0.90
C ASP A 131 24.66 -21.85 0.28
N GLN A 132 25.61 -20.96 0.01
CA GLN A 132 26.19 -20.11 1.04
C GLN A 132 25.14 -19.14 1.61
N LEU A 133 24.28 -18.54 0.75
CA LEU A 133 23.23 -17.67 1.21
C LEU A 133 22.24 -18.42 2.13
N SER A 134 21.76 -19.57 1.71
CA SER A 134 20.86 -20.37 2.53
C SER A 134 21.53 -20.88 3.80
N GLY A 135 22.79 -21.32 3.72
CA GLY A 135 23.57 -21.80 4.85
C GLY A 135 23.80 -20.74 5.94
N ILE A 136 24.01 -19.48 5.56
CA ILE A 136 24.07 -18.37 6.51
C ILE A 136 22.75 -18.26 7.28
N PHE A 137 21.62 -18.18 6.60
CA PHE A 137 20.33 -17.96 7.25
C PHE A 137 19.79 -19.20 7.97
N LEU A 138 20.20 -20.41 7.57
CA LEU A 138 19.98 -21.64 8.34
C LEU A 138 20.86 -21.72 9.59
N GLY A 139 21.94 -20.93 9.66
CA GLY A 139 22.89 -20.94 10.76
C GLY A 139 23.92 -22.07 10.69
N SER A 140 24.09 -22.70 9.54
CA SER A 140 25.18 -23.66 9.28
C SER A 140 26.50 -22.94 9.00
N ILE A 141 26.48 -21.76 8.33
CA ILE A 141 27.62 -20.87 8.14
C ILE A 141 27.56 -19.76 9.18
N LYS A 142 28.54 -19.70 10.08
CA LYS A 142 28.55 -18.78 11.23
C LYS A 142 29.72 -17.80 11.25
N ASN A 143 30.69 -17.98 10.37
CA ASN A 143 31.93 -17.21 10.36
C ASN A 143 32.29 -16.76 8.94
N TYR A 144 32.78 -15.55 8.80
CA TYR A 144 33.23 -15.03 7.51
C TYR A 144 34.41 -15.81 6.91
N SER A 145 35.19 -16.53 7.75
CA SER A 145 36.25 -17.41 7.25
C SER A 145 35.74 -18.58 6.40
N GLU A 146 34.48 -19.01 6.63
CA GLU A 146 33.83 -20.03 5.80
C GLU A 146 33.42 -19.50 4.42
N LEU A 147 33.52 -18.19 4.23
CA LEU A 147 33.22 -17.48 3.00
C LEU A 147 34.49 -16.93 2.30
N GLY A 148 35.66 -17.30 2.80
CA GLY A 148 36.97 -16.88 2.24
C GLY A 148 37.47 -15.52 2.72
N CYS A 149 36.91 -14.98 3.81
CA CYS A 149 37.35 -13.73 4.43
C CYS A 149 38.05 -13.99 5.78
N ASP A 150 38.56 -12.92 6.40
CA ASP A 150 39.19 -13.01 7.71
C ASP A 150 38.14 -13.50 8.78
N PRO A 151 38.61 -14.23 9.80
CA PRO A 151 37.76 -14.79 10.82
C PRO A 151 36.98 -13.72 11.58
N LYS A 152 35.63 -13.71 11.42
CA LYS A 152 34.71 -12.82 12.11
C LYS A 152 33.34 -13.50 12.20
N ALA A 153 32.72 -13.48 13.36
CA ALA A 153 31.40 -14.09 13.53
C ALA A 153 30.32 -13.34 12.73
N ILE A 154 29.48 -14.12 12.06
CA ILE A 154 28.30 -13.61 11.37
C ILE A 154 27.16 -13.45 12.38
N LYS A 155 26.57 -12.25 12.45
CA LYS A 155 25.35 -11.97 13.23
C LYS A 155 24.23 -11.62 12.26
N ILE A 156 23.23 -12.46 12.18
CA ILE A 156 22.05 -12.25 11.35
C ILE A 156 21.12 -11.26 12.02
N VAL A 157 20.62 -10.29 11.26
CA VAL A 157 19.57 -9.37 11.68
C VAL A 157 18.40 -9.52 10.70
N HIS A 158 17.23 -9.81 11.24
CA HIS A 158 16.00 -9.99 10.46
C HIS A 158 14.86 -9.14 11.02
N ARG A 159 13.78 -9.00 10.27
CA ARG A 159 12.60 -8.27 10.74
C ARG A 159 11.88 -9.05 11.84
N SER A 160 11.46 -8.31 12.88
CA SER A 160 10.64 -8.83 13.99
C SER A 160 9.14 -8.67 13.76
N ASP A 161 8.74 -7.88 12.78
CA ASP A 161 7.33 -7.63 12.42
C ASP A 161 6.90 -8.41 11.16
N GLY A 162 5.62 -8.39 10.86
CA GLY A 162 5.07 -9.01 9.65
C GLY A 162 5.45 -8.24 8.38
N SER A 163 6.57 -8.63 7.76
CA SER A 163 7.23 -7.94 6.64
C SER A 163 6.96 -8.62 5.29
N GLY A 164 6.55 -7.85 4.28
CA GLY A 164 6.45 -8.34 2.91
C GLY A 164 7.83 -8.64 2.31
N THR A 165 8.86 -7.88 2.67
CA THR A 165 10.26 -8.15 2.29
C THR A 165 10.72 -9.49 2.86
N THR A 166 10.41 -9.80 4.13
CA THR A 166 10.65 -11.12 4.72
C THR A 166 9.98 -12.22 3.90
N TYR A 167 8.72 -12.04 3.51
CA TYR A 167 8.03 -13.04 2.68
C TYR A 167 8.75 -13.31 1.37
N ASN A 168 9.13 -12.28 0.63
CA ASN A 168 9.79 -12.45 -0.67
C ASN A 168 11.19 -13.04 -0.52
N PHE A 169 11.93 -12.65 0.51
CA PHE A 169 13.24 -13.22 0.81
C PHE A 169 13.15 -14.70 1.21
N THR A 170 12.25 -15.04 2.14
CA THR A 170 12.07 -16.44 2.59
C THR A 170 11.48 -17.32 1.48
N LYS A 171 10.67 -16.74 0.57
CA LYS A 171 10.22 -17.43 -0.64
C LYS A 171 11.39 -17.75 -1.58
N HIS A 172 12.34 -16.82 -1.73
CA HIS A 172 13.57 -17.08 -2.49
C HIS A 172 14.41 -18.18 -1.83
N LEU A 173 14.64 -18.10 -0.51
CA LEU A 173 15.37 -19.17 0.22
C LEU A 173 14.70 -20.54 0.06
N SER A 174 13.36 -20.58 0.10
CA SER A 174 12.60 -21.84 -0.15
C SER A 174 12.73 -22.34 -1.58
N ALA A 175 13.03 -21.49 -2.54
CA ALA A 175 13.22 -21.87 -3.94
C ALA A 175 14.63 -22.45 -4.20
N ILE A 176 15.65 -21.99 -3.44
CA ILE A 176 17.04 -22.38 -3.63
C ILE A 176 17.54 -23.44 -2.64
N SER A 177 16.76 -23.72 -1.57
CA SER A 177 17.12 -24.70 -0.52
C SER A 177 15.90 -25.49 -0.10
N SER A 178 15.95 -26.82 -0.30
CA SER A 178 14.93 -27.74 0.19
C SER A 178 14.91 -27.78 1.72
N GLU A 179 16.07 -27.74 2.37
CA GLU A 179 16.19 -27.70 3.82
C GLU A 179 15.47 -26.46 4.41
N TRP A 180 15.67 -25.27 3.80
CA TRP A 180 14.94 -24.07 4.20
C TRP A 180 13.44 -24.23 3.99
N LYS A 181 13.04 -24.74 2.82
CA LYS A 181 11.63 -24.93 2.47
C LYS A 181 10.90 -25.83 3.44
N ASP A 182 11.53 -26.93 3.86
CA ASP A 182 10.92 -27.95 4.69
C ASP A 182 10.91 -27.56 6.18
N ASN A 183 11.94 -26.88 6.66
CA ASN A 183 12.12 -26.53 8.06
C ASN A 183 11.58 -25.14 8.45
N VAL A 184 11.59 -24.18 7.52
CA VAL A 184 11.24 -22.76 7.78
C VAL A 184 10.10 -22.26 6.91
N GLY A 185 10.18 -22.54 5.61
CA GLY A 185 9.18 -22.11 4.63
C GLY A 185 9.24 -20.61 4.31
N ALA A 186 8.10 -20.06 3.86
CA ALA A 186 7.98 -18.69 3.39
C ALA A 186 6.73 -17.99 3.92
N ASP A 187 6.91 -16.95 4.74
CA ASP A 187 5.81 -16.07 5.16
C ASP A 187 6.34 -14.66 5.55
N LYS A 188 5.40 -13.76 5.87
CA LYS A 188 5.71 -12.42 6.39
C LYS A 188 6.38 -12.44 7.76
N SER A 189 6.25 -13.54 8.48
CA SER A 189 6.92 -13.84 9.73
C SER A 189 7.19 -15.34 9.77
N VAL A 190 8.43 -15.74 10.00
CA VAL A 190 8.87 -17.15 10.10
C VAL A 190 9.63 -17.37 11.40
N GLN A 191 9.78 -18.64 11.78
CA GLN A 191 10.69 -19.01 12.86
C GLN A 191 12.12 -19.03 12.31
N TRP A 192 12.85 -17.95 12.53
CA TRP A 192 14.23 -17.84 12.05
C TRP A 192 15.14 -18.83 12.80
N PRO A 193 15.94 -19.66 12.12
CA PRO A 193 16.86 -20.60 12.78
C PRO A 193 17.92 -19.89 13.62
N SER A 194 18.28 -18.66 13.26
CA SER A 194 19.35 -17.89 13.89
C SER A 194 19.11 -16.39 13.69
N GLY A 195 19.74 -15.57 14.53
CA GLY A 195 19.71 -14.11 14.39
C GLY A 195 18.91 -13.39 15.46
N ILE A 196 18.82 -12.07 15.29
CA ILE A 196 18.06 -11.17 16.16
C ILE A 196 17.02 -10.40 15.36
N GLY A 197 15.83 -10.23 15.94
CA GLY A 197 14.76 -9.45 15.35
C GLY A 197 14.96 -7.96 15.59
N ALA A 198 14.82 -7.15 14.52
CA ALA A 198 14.83 -5.70 14.58
C ALA A 198 13.74 -5.10 13.65
N LYS A 199 13.45 -3.81 13.86
CA LYS A 199 12.50 -3.05 13.03
C LYS A 199 13.05 -1.67 12.71
#